data_7c1dab0ed2f8b56769cba0b94c8dd8b7
#
_entry.id   7c1dab0ed2f8b56769cba0b94c8dd8b7
#
_cell.length_a   1.000
_cell.length_b   1.000
_cell.length_c   1.000
_cell.angle_alpha   90.00
_cell.angle_beta   90.00
_cell.angle_gamma   90.00
#
_symmetry.space_group_name_H-M   'P 1'
#
loop_
_entity.id
_entity.type
_entity.pdbx_description
1 polymer ?
#
loop_
_entity_poly.entity_id
_entity_poly.type
_entity_poly.pdbx_seq_one_letter_code
_entity_poly.pdbx_strand_id
1 'polypeptide(L)'
;MFEGVPRASNLGAFWEIIQKYKVTIFYTAPTAIRSFMKSGREIPDQYDLRSLRLLGTVGEPINPEAWMWYREVIGDNKCPIVDTWWQTETGGVMISPLPGAVATKPGSATFSLPGIEVEVVDKNGEKVLENEGGYLIVKKPWPGMMRTIHELSLIHI
;
A
#
# COMPACT_ATOMS: atom_id res chain seq x y z
N MET A 1 5.19 9.40 14.64
CA MET A 1 4.52 10.10 13.53
C MET A 1 5.43 11.23 13.11
N PHE A 2 5.60 11.45 11.82
CA PHE A 2 6.41 12.56 11.28
C PHE A 2 5.49 13.53 10.56
N GLU A 3 5.52 14.79 10.97
CA GLU A 3 4.87 15.89 10.27
C GLU A 3 5.89 16.63 9.43
N GLY A 4 5.72 16.63 8.14
CA GLY A 4 6.62 17.34 7.23
C GLY A 4 6.36 16.99 5.77
N VAL A 5 6.75 17.90 4.89
CA VAL A 5 6.68 17.67 3.44
C VAL A 5 7.92 16.89 3.00
N PRO A 6 7.80 15.79 2.25
CA PRO A 6 8.92 14.92 1.86
C PRO A 6 10.12 15.60 1.18
N ARG A 7 10.00 16.84 0.76
CA ARG A 7 11.03 17.56 0.00
C ARG A 7 11.27 19.01 0.42
N ALA A 8 10.63 19.50 1.48
CA ALA A 8 10.62 20.94 1.75
C ALA A 8 11.99 21.54 2.06
N SER A 9 12.90 20.81 2.71
CA SER A 9 14.23 21.31 3.06
C SER A 9 15.34 20.25 3.10
N ASN A 10 14.97 18.97 3.15
CA ASN A 10 15.93 17.87 3.27
C ASN A 10 15.41 16.63 2.53
N LEU A 11 16.01 16.30 1.38
CA LEU A 11 15.68 15.11 0.59
C LEU A 11 15.96 13.81 1.35
N GLY A 12 16.81 13.85 2.37
CA GLY A 12 17.19 12.72 3.21
C GLY A 12 16.36 12.56 4.48
N ALA A 13 15.40 13.46 4.77
CA ALA A 13 14.70 13.48 6.07
C ALA A 13 14.06 12.14 6.47
N PHE A 14 13.45 11.43 5.53
CA PHE A 14 12.85 10.11 5.80
C PHE A 14 13.90 9.06 6.15
N TRP A 15 15.00 9.07 5.44
CA TRP A 15 16.11 8.13 5.64
C TRP A 15 16.85 8.39 6.93
N GLU A 16 17.03 9.66 7.28
CA GLU A 16 17.57 10.07 8.58
C GLU A 16 16.70 9.58 9.74
N ILE A 17 15.38 9.71 9.65
CA ILE A 17 14.43 9.21 10.64
C ILE A 17 14.54 7.70 10.77
N ILE A 18 14.55 6.97 9.65
CA ILE A 18 14.69 5.51 9.64
C ILE A 18 15.98 5.09 10.34
N GLN A 19 17.10 5.70 9.98
CA GLN A 19 18.39 5.42 10.59
C GLN A 19 18.43 5.75 12.09
N LYS A 20 17.98 6.95 12.45
CA LYS A 20 18.03 7.47 13.83
C LYS A 20 17.17 6.67 14.79
N TYR A 21 15.96 6.36 14.39
CA TYR A 21 14.97 5.67 15.25
C TYR A 21 14.91 4.16 15.01
N LYS A 22 15.77 3.62 14.14
CA LYS A 22 15.77 2.19 13.77
C LYS A 22 14.38 1.70 13.38
N VAL A 23 13.74 2.46 12.50
CA VAL A 23 12.39 2.14 11.99
C VAL A 23 12.42 0.78 11.30
N THR A 24 11.45 -0.06 11.62
CA THR A 24 11.38 -1.43 11.10
C THR A 24 10.35 -1.61 9.99
N ILE A 25 9.39 -0.70 9.88
CA ILE A 25 8.32 -0.73 8.87
C ILE A 25 8.23 0.65 8.23
N PHE A 26 8.35 0.71 6.91
CA PHE A 26 8.15 1.95 6.16
C PHE A 26 6.92 1.79 5.25
N TYR A 27 5.87 2.54 5.57
CA TYR A 27 4.58 2.50 4.90
C TYR A 27 4.24 3.88 4.37
N THR A 28 4.10 4.01 3.04
CA THR A 28 3.96 5.31 2.39
C THR A 28 3.15 5.22 1.07
N ALA A 29 2.86 6.37 0.48
CA ALA A 29 2.14 6.43 -0.78
C ALA A 29 3.08 6.23 -1.99
N PRO A 30 2.63 5.58 -3.09
CA PRO A 30 3.37 5.47 -4.33
C PRO A 30 3.86 6.79 -4.92
N THR A 31 3.09 7.86 -4.76
CA THR A 31 3.52 9.22 -5.14
C THR A 31 4.80 9.66 -4.41
N ALA A 32 4.94 9.35 -3.12
CA ALA A 32 6.17 9.62 -2.37
C ALA A 32 7.33 8.79 -2.90
N ILE A 33 7.11 7.50 -3.18
CA ILE A 33 8.14 6.60 -3.76
C ILE A 33 8.63 7.13 -5.11
N ARG A 34 7.72 7.48 -6.02
CA ARG A 34 8.08 8.10 -7.31
C ARG A 34 8.85 9.42 -7.15
N SER A 35 8.52 10.16 -6.10
CA SER A 35 9.27 11.39 -5.75
C SER A 35 10.70 11.08 -5.30
N PHE A 36 10.90 10.04 -4.50
CA PHE A 36 12.24 9.59 -4.08
C PHE A 36 13.04 9.05 -5.27
N MET A 37 12.43 8.28 -6.16
CA MET A 37 13.07 7.80 -7.39
C MET A 37 13.66 8.96 -8.23
N LYS A 38 12.90 10.05 -8.39
CA LYS A 38 13.36 11.24 -9.11
C LYS A 38 14.57 11.92 -8.47
N SER A 39 14.80 11.72 -7.18
CA SER A 39 15.93 12.26 -6.44
C SER A 39 17.17 11.37 -6.52
N GLY A 40 17.03 10.16 -7.10
CA GLY A 40 18.12 9.19 -7.26
C GLY A 40 18.34 8.33 -6.03
N ARG A 41 19.08 7.24 -6.22
CA ARG A 41 19.44 6.32 -5.15
C ARG A 41 20.57 6.84 -4.25
N GLU A 42 21.30 7.83 -4.72
CA GLU A 42 22.44 8.41 -4.01
C GLU A 42 22.01 9.04 -2.68
N ILE A 43 20.75 9.43 -2.54
CA ILE A 43 20.23 10.01 -1.31
C ILE A 43 20.02 8.92 -0.25
N PRO A 44 19.17 7.88 -0.46
CA PRO A 44 19.02 6.82 0.52
C PRO A 44 20.29 6.03 0.80
N ASP A 45 21.19 5.86 -0.17
CA ASP A 45 22.45 5.13 -0.02
C ASP A 45 23.41 5.77 1.03
N GLN A 46 23.16 7.01 1.44
CA GLN A 46 23.92 7.70 2.50
C GLN A 46 23.49 7.31 3.92
N TYR A 47 22.42 6.54 4.07
CA TYR A 47 21.79 6.23 5.36
C TYR A 47 21.75 4.73 5.64
N ASP A 48 21.84 4.38 6.92
CA ASP A 48 21.68 2.98 7.36
C ASP A 48 20.19 2.59 7.46
N LEU A 49 19.69 1.94 6.43
CA LEU A 49 18.30 1.47 6.35
C LEU A 49 18.12 -0.01 6.78
N ARG A 50 19.17 -0.67 7.30
CA ARG A 50 19.17 -2.11 7.64
C ARG A 50 18.19 -2.50 8.75
N SER A 51 17.63 -1.54 9.46
CA SER A 51 16.57 -1.78 10.45
C SER A 51 15.21 -2.11 9.80
N LEU A 52 15.00 -1.75 8.53
CA LEU A 52 13.78 -2.07 7.81
C LEU A 52 13.60 -3.57 7.63
N ARG A 53 12.39 -4.06 7.90
CA ARG A 53 11.97 -5.45 7.75
C ARG A 53 10.76 -5.60 6.82
N LEU A 54 9.97 -4.53 6.67
CA LEU A 54 8.76 -4.51 5.87
C LEU A 54 8.60 -3.15 5.21
N LEU A 55 8.25 -3.17 3.95
CA LEU A 55 7.83 -2.01 3.19
C LEU A 55 6.34 -2.13 2.85
N GLY A 56 5.66 -1.01 2.70
CA GLY A 56 4.26 -1.04 2.31
C GLY A 56 3.84 0.18 1.50
N THR A 57 2.77 0.01 0.74
CA THR A 57 2.16 1.07 -0.08
C THR A 57 0.68 1.20 0.18
N VAL A 58 0.18 2.42 0.06
CA VAL A 58 -1.21 2.76 0.37
C VAL A 58 -1.67 4.01 -0.39
N GLY A 59 -2.96 4.08 -0.64
CA GLY A 59 -3.68 5.27 -1.10
C GLY A 59 -3.86 5.36 -2.61
N GLU A 60 -3.03 4.69 -3.40
CA GLU A 60 -3.14 4.61 -4.85
C GLU A 60 -2.42 3.36 -5.39
N PRO A 61 -2.74 2.88 -6.60
CA PRO A 61 -1.97 1.81 -7.22
C PRO A 61 -0.51 2.22 -7.46
N ILE A 62 0.42 1.30 -7.20
CA ILE A 62 1.83 1.47 -7.52
C ILE A 62 2.15 0.80 -8.86
N ASN A 63 2.87 1.49 -9.72
CA ASN A 63 3.39 0.89 -10.95
C ASN A 63 4.57 -0.06 -10.66
N PRO A 64 4.74 -1.12 -11.45
CA PRO A 64 5.79 -2.12 -11.23
C PRO A 64 7.21 -1.56 -11.12
N GLU A 65 7.53 -0.53 -11.90
CA GLU A 65 8.85 0.11 -11.87
C GLU A 65 9.15 0.75 -10.50
N ALA A 66 8.19 1.53 -9.97
CA ALA A 66 8.35 2.14 -8.65
C ALA A 66 8.39 1.09 -7.54
N TRP A 67 7.64 0.01 -7.68
CA TRP A 67 7.64 -1.12 -6.76
C TRP A 67 9.02 -1.81 -6.74
N MET A 68 9.61 -2.07 -7.91
CA MET A 68 10.93 -2.68 -8.01
C MET A 68 12.01 -1.78 -7.42
N TRP A 69 11.99 -0.49 -7.75
CA TRP A 69 12.92 0.48 -7.15
C TRP A 69 12.81 0.49 -5.61
N TYR A 70 11.60 0.49 -5.08
CA TYR A 70 11.34 0.50 -3.65
C TYR A 70 11.90 -0.75 -2.97
N ARG A 71 11.72 -1.91 -3.61
CA ARG A 71 12.29 -3.17 -3.16
C ARG A 71 13.82 -3.18 -3.18
N GLU A 72 14.40 -2.76 -4.29
CA GLU A 72 15.84 -2.86 -4.52
C GLU A 72 16.64 -1.83 -3.73
N VAL A 73 16.22 -0.56 -3.79
CA VAL A 73 16.97 0.56 -3.23
C VAL A 73 16.68 0.73 -1.74
N ILE A 74 15.44 0.69 -1.34
CA ILE A 74 15.05 0.93 0.07
C ILE A 74 15.03 -0.38 0.87
N GLY A 75 14.56 -1.44 0.27
CA GLY A 75 14.43 -2.75 0.91
C GLY A 75 15.64 -3.67 0.80
N ASP A 76 16.69 -3.27 0.09
CA ASP A 76 17.91 -4.08 -0.17
C ASP A 76 17.57 -5.50 -0.64
N ASN A 77 16.51 -5.66 -1.44
CA ASN A 77 15.93 -6.94 -1.88
C ASN A 77 15.53 -7.91 -0.76
N LYS A 78 15.60 -7.49 0.50
CA LYS A 78 15.32 -8.33 1.68
C LYS A 78 13.93 -8.08 2.26
N CYS A 79 13.45 -6.82 2.19
CA CYS A 79 12.14 -6.47 2.73
C CYS A 79 11.04 -6.92 1.77
N PRO A 80 10.05 -7.68 2.23
CA PRO A 80 8.83 -7.86 1.48
C PRO A 80 8.08 -6.52 1.35
N ILE A 81 7.33 -6.36 0.26
CA ILE A 81 6.45 -5.20 0.06
C ILE A 81 5.00 -5.67 0.17
N VAL A 82 4.22 -4.97 0.96
CA VAL A 82 2.78 -5.15 1.06
C VAL A 82 2.07 -3.97 0.39
N ASP A 83 1.49 -4.24 -0.78
CA ASP A 83 0.60 -3.30 -1.43
C ASP A 83 -0.78 -3.48 -0.81
N THR A 84 -1.33 -2.45 -0.19
CA THR A 84 -2.59 -2.54 0.53
C THR A 84 -3.70 -1.83 -0.23
N TRP A 85 -4.84 -2.49 -0.33
CA TRP A 85 -6.05 -1.87 -0.82
C TRP A 85 -7.08 -1.73 0.31
N TRP A 86 -7.54 -0.51 0.49
CA TRP A 86 -8.62 -0.15 1.39
C TRP A 86 -9.15 1.24 1.05
N GLN A 87 -10.27 1.60 1.63
CA GLN A 87 -10.87 2.92 1.52
C GLN A 87 -11.30 3.41 2.90
N THR A 88 -11.57 4.70 3.04
CA THR A 88 -12.16 5.26 4.27
C THR A 88 -13.41 4.49 4.68
N GLU A 89 -14.23 4.13 3.70
CA GLU A 89 -15.49 3.42 3.86
C GLU A 89 -15.30 1.97 4.31
N THR A 90 -14.15 1.37 4.06
CA THR A 90 -13.89 0.00 4.49
C THR A 90 -13.42 -0.13 5.94
N GLY A 91 -13.01 0.96 6.56
CA GLY A 91 -12.55 1.00 7.96
C GLY A 91 -11.20 0.32 8.21
N GLY A 92 -10.58 -0.27 7.20
CA GLY A 92 -9.30 -0.94 7.28
C GLY A 92 -8.93 -1.66 6.01
N VAL A 93 -7.75 -2.30 6.01
CA VAL A 93 -7.22 -3.04 4.85
C VAL A 93 -8.09 -4.24 4.54
N MET A 94 -8.47 -4.37 3.27
CA MET A 94 -9.30 -5.46 2.74
C MET A 94 -8.49 -6.47 1.92
N ILE A 95 -7.51 -5.96 1.15
CA ILE A 95 -6.69 -6.76 0.23
C ILE A 95 -5.23 -6.41 0.48
N SER A 96 -4.40 -7.43 0.71
CA SER A 96 -2.96 -7.26 0.94
C SER A 96 -2.26 -8.61 0.86
N PRO A 97 -1.05 -8.71 0.31
CA PRO A 97 -0.25 -9.90 0.48
C PRO A 97 0.11 -10.11 1.95
N LEU A 98 0.19 -11.37 2.36
CA LEU A 98 0.66 -11.77 3.69
C LEU A 98 2.12 -12.24 3.56
N PRO A 99 3.10 -11.47 4.09
CA PRO A 99 4.52 -11.84 4.00
C PRO A 99 4.79 -13.24 4.54
N GLY A 100 5.51 -14.04 3.76
CA GLY A 100 5.80 -15.43 4.10
C GLY A 100 4.71 -16.44 3.73
N ALA A 101 3.48 -16.02 3.47
CA ALA A 101 2.37 -16.90 3.08
C ALA A 101 1.96 -16.71 1.61
N VAL A 102 2.11 -15.51 1.08
CA VAL A 102 1.67 -15.16 -0.28
C VAL A 102 2.83 -14.55 -1.04
N ALA A 103 3.06 -15.03 -2.27
CA ALA A 103 4.01 -14.40 -3.17
C ALA A 103 3.53 -13.00 -3.56
N THR A 104 4.41 -12.01 -3.43
CA THR A 104 4.12 -10.64 -3.83
C THR A 104 4.24 -10.49 -5.35
N LYS A 105 3.42 -9.60 -5.92
CA LYS A 105 3.45 -9.25 -7.34
C LYS A 105 3.52 -7.73 -7.47
N PRO A 106 4.52 -7.21 -8.19
CA PRO A 106 4.64 -5.76 -8.39
C PRO A 106 3.36 -5.13 -8.92
N GLY A 107 2.86 -4.12 -8.21
CA GLY A 107 1.64 -3.40 -8.59
C GLY A 107 0.33 -4.12 -8.27
N SER A 108 0.35 -5.14 -7.41
CA SER A 108 -0.86 -5.87 -7.02
C SER A 108 -0.98 -6.04 -5.51
N ALA A 109 -2.14 -5.71 -4.96
CA ALA A 109 -2.48 -6.03 -3.58
C ALA A 109 -2.78 -7.52 -3.35
N THR A 110 -2.81 -8.32 -4.40
CA THR A 110 -2.91 -9.78 -4.45
C THR A 110 -4.27 -10.34 -4.00
N PHE A 111 -4.41 -10.77 -2.75
CA PHE A 111 -5.60 -11.49 -2.26
C PHE A 111 -6.30 -10.73 -1.13
N SER A 112 -7.61 -10.97 -1.02
CA SER A 112 -8.37 -10.48 0.14
C SER A 112 -7.88 -11.11 1.44
N LEU A 113 -7.94 -10.33 2.51
CA LEU A 113 -7.62 -10.82 3.85
C LEU A 113 -8.68 -11.83 4.33
N PRO A 114 -8.34 -12.72 5.27
CA PRO A 114 -9.28 -13.67 5.83
C PRO A 114 -10.57 -12.99 6.34
N GLY A 115 -11.71 -13.53 5.94
CA GLY A 115 -13.03 -12.98 6.29
C GLY A 115 -13.55 -11.91 5.32
N ILE A 116 -12.77 -11.51 4.33
CA ILE A 116 -13.19 -10.57 3.29
C ILE A 116 -13.47 -11.34 2.00
N GLU A 117 -14.69 -11.25 1.51
CA GLU A 117 -15.09 -11.86 0.24
C GLU A 117 -15.24 -10.81 -0.84
N VAL A 118 -14.32 -10.82 -1.81
CA VAL A 118 -14.35 -9.91 -2.95
C VAL A 118 -14.50 -10.67 -4.26
N GLU A 119 -14.99 -9.99 -5.28
CA GLU A 119 -15.07 -10.51 -6.64
C GLU A 119 -14.92 -9.36 -7.64
N VAL A 120 -14.39 -9.67 -8.82
CA VAL A 120 -14.37 -8.69 -9.93
C VAL A 120 -15.48 -9.07 -10.90
N VAL A 121 -16.33 -8.10 -11.20
CA VAL A 121 -17.52 -8.29 -12.04
C VAL A 121 -17.55 -7.27 -13.17
N ASP A 122 -18.25 -7.60 -14.24
CA ASP A 122 -18.53 -6.70 -15.35
C ASP A 122 -19.65 -5.68 -15.00
N LYS A 123 -20.05 -4.86 -15.96
CA LYS A 123 -21.14 -3.89 -15.81
C LYS A 123 -22.52 -4.50 -15.56
N ASN A 124 -22.70 -5.78 -15.82
CA ASN A 124 -23.96 -6.52 -15.60
C ASN A 124 -23.96 -7.25 -14.26
N GLY A 125 -22.84 -7.20 -13.52
CA GLY A 125 -22.66 -7.92 -12.26
C GLY A 125 -22.20 -9.37 -12.42
N GLU A 126 -21.84 -9.79 -13.65
CA GLU A 126 -21.35 -11.12 -13.92
C GLU A 126 -19.83 -11.19 -13.69
N LYS A 127 -19.37 -12.31 -13.12
CA LYS A 127 -17.95 -12.54 -12.85
C LYS A 127 -17.14 -12.48 -14.15
N VAL A 128 -16.08 -11.67 -14.17
CA VAL A 128 -15.17 -11.59 -15.31
C VAL A 128 -14.22 -12.79 -15.38
N LEU A 129 -13.69 -13.06 -16.56
CA LEU A 129 -12.67 -14.07 -16.78
C LEU A 129 -11.31 -13.63 -16.21
N GLU A 130 -10.39 -14.59 -16.06
CA GLU A 130 -9.03 -14.32 -15.64
C GLU A 130 -8.35 -13.33 -16.60
N ASN A 131 -7.63 -12.35 -16.03
CA ASN A 131 -6.95 -11.27 -16.74
C ASN A 131 -7.88 -10.22 -17.40
N GLU A 132 -9.15 -10.25 -17.13
CA GLU A 132 -10.07 -9.18 -17.52
C GLU A 132 -10.25 -8.16 -16.37
N GLY A 133 -10.47 -6.90 -16.75
CA GLY A 133 -10.76 -5.82 -15.82
C GLY A 133 -12.25 -5.68 -15.56
N GLY A 134 -12.61 -5.19 -14.37
CA GLY A 134 -14.01 -4.97 -14.00
C GLY A 134 -14.15 -4.17 -12.70
N TYR A 135 -15.30 -4.22 -12.09
CA TYR A 135 -15.62 -3.59 -10.82
C TYR A 135 -15.28 -4.55 -9.68
N LEU A 136 -14.47 -4.08 -8.74
CA LEU A 136 -14.23 -4.80 -7.50
C LEU A 136 -15.44 -4.64 -6.56
N ILE A 137 -16.10 -5.75 -6.22
CA ILE A 137 -17.20 -5.76 -5.27
C ILE A 137 -16.82 -6.50 -4.00
N VAL A 138 -17.40 -6.08 -2.87
CA VAL A 138 -17.31 -6.80 -1.59
C VAL A 138 -18.65 -7.49 -1.36
N LYS A 139 -18.64 -8.82 -1.29
CA LYS A 139 -19.86 -9.66 -1.35
C LYS A 139 -20.62 -9.76 -0.02
N LYS A 140 -19.93 -9.52 1.09
CA LYS A 140 -20.51 -9.65 2.43
C LYS A 140 -20.03 -8.53 3.37
N PRO A 141 -20.85 -8.16 4.35
CA PRO A 141 -20.41 -7.30 5.44
C PRO A 141 -19.21 -7.92 6.18
N TRP A 142 -18.36 -7.07 6.74
CA TRP A 142 -17.19 -7.46 7.54
C TRP A 142 -17.17 -6.68 8.86
N PRO A 143 -16.42 -7.14 9.88
CA PRO A 143 -16.45 -6.52 11.22
C PRO A 143 -16.07 -5.04 11.26
N GLY A 144 -15.17 -4.57 10.36
CA GLY A 144 -14.73 -3.18 10.26
C GLY A 144 -15.63 -2.29 9.40
N MET A 145 -16.71 -2.83 8.82
CA MET A 145 -17.63 -2.06 7.98
C MET A 145 -18.29 -0.94 8.79
N MET A 146 -18.37 0.26 8.20
CA MET A 146 -19.08 1.37 8.83
C MET A 146 -20.54 0.99 9.12
N ARG A 147 -21.04 1.44 10.26
CA ARG A 147 -22.44 1.20 10.66
C ARG A 147 -23.37 2.27 10.14
N THR A 148 -22.88 3.49 10.04
CA THR A 148 -23.61 4.66 9.55
C THR A 148 -22.65 5.80 9.22
N ILE A 149 -23.15 6.77 8.49
CA ILE A 149 -22.46 8.06 8.28
C ILE A 149 -23.16 9.08 9.20
N HIS A 150 -22.37 9.85 9.93
CA HIS A 150 -22.89 10.85 10.84
C HIS A 150 -23.82 11.83 10.13
N GLU A 151 -25.00 12.05 10.73
CA GLU A 151 -26.08 12.90 10.18
C GLU A 151 -26.62 12.53 8.79
N LEU A 152 -26.27 11.34 8.27
CA LEU A 152 -26.79 10.85 7.01
C LEU A 152 -27.83 9.72 7.28
N SER A 153 -29.02 9.90 6.76
CA SER A 153 -30.04 8.85 6.82
C SER A 153 -29.66 7.65 5.94
N LEU A 154 -29.95 6.43 6.42
CA LEU A 154 -29.72 5.19 5.67
C LEU A 154 -30.43 5.15 4.32
N ILE A 155 -31.47 5.93 4.10
CA ILE A 155 -32.17 6.03 2.81
C ILE A 155 -31.34 6.73 1.74
N HIS A 156 -30.23 7.37 2.10
CA HIS A 156 -29.30 8.02 1.16
C HIS A 156 -28.07 7.16 0.84
N ILE A 157 -28.01 5.98 1.41
CA ILE A 157 -26.97 4.99 1.14
C ILE A 157 -27.52 3.92 0.22
#